data_1b5ac0cb9d04ee2883290a05c7c9037c
#
_entry.id   1b5ac0cb9d04ee2883290a05c7c9037c
#
_cell.length_a   1.000
_cell.length_b   1.000
_cell.length_c   1.000
_cell.angle_alpha   90.00
_cell.angle_beta   90.00
_cell.angle_gamma   90.00
#
_symmetry.space_group_name_H-M   'P 1'
#
loop_
_entity.id
_entity.type
_entity.pdbx_description
1 polymer ?
#
loop_
_entity_poly.entity_id
_entity_poly.type
_entity_poly.pdbx_seq_one_letter_code
_entity_poly.pdbx_strand_id
1 'polypeptide(L)'
;MITTTFIILGITIAFFVWGKLSPDVVALMSMLALFLTGVLDLPKTLSGFSNPTVIMIASLFVIGEGLSKTGWTALAGKTFVKFAKSSTTKMVVILTFGSGVLSGFVSNTGTVATLLPVSISTAWKLGTFPSKVLMPIAFGSNSGGLLTLTGTPPNIIVSNALEETGQTGFSFFEFGLIGLPILLITILYFRYLGFNLLPSNKTNNKPVDIDSTMHKWIEAYKVHDDYYRLRIRSVSQLINTKFSDWDLENQYNIQVIRLKRRHPNRLKGIPEFIEFPTEEVTLKYHDIITVKGETEAVNRLMITFRLGLLPVEESEAEGEVKDNLINQEVGMSEIMITPNSYLVGRKVQRGKYFSDFGFQLLAVSRNNKPLLDNEITIKAGDAFLVRGTWESIDKLKDHFENLVIVGSPEGLSKDVVNITEKSYIALGSLLLMIFMLVFKIVPGAIAALISAGIVLLTGCVPLAKAYKGISWMSVVMIAAMIPMGLALQKTGAAQMIANSLVNSLGGMNLVILLAGIFILTTTFSQVINNSATAVLMAPIVILTAQSLGVSAKPFMIVVAISASTAFLTPIGTTTNAMVMAAGDYKFKDYVKVGAPLLLLILITTILLVPIIWPFE
;
A
#
# COMPACT_ATOMS: atom_id res chain seq x y z
N MET A 1 20.78 -32.14 21.21
CA MET A 1 19.72 -31.52 20.37
C MET A 1 19.12 -30.25 21.03
N ILE A 2 18.69 -30.28 22.30
CA ILE A 2 18.15 -29.06 22.98
C ILE A 2 19.16 -27.91 22.93
N THR A 3 20.39 -28.15 23.38
CA THR A 3 21.46 -27.13 23.39
C THR A 3 21.73 -26.58 21.99
N THR A 4 21.76 -27.43 20.97
CA THR A 4 21.94 -27.04 19.57
C THR A 4 20.81 -26.10 19.10
N THR A 5 19.55 -26.43 19.45
CA THR A 5 18.39 -25.60 19.12
C THR A 5 18.46 -24.23 19.81
N PHE A 6 18.86 -24.17 21.08
CA PHE A 6 19.07 -22.91 21.79
C PHE A 6 20.20 -22.05 21.18
N ILE A 7 21.30 -22.68 20.76
CA ILE A 7 22.40 -21.98 20.10
C ILE A 7 21.92 -21.38 18.78
N ILE A 8 21.22 -22.18 17.95
CA ILE A 8 20.68 -21.68 16.66
C ILE A 8 19.68 -20.55 16.90
N LEU A 9 18.76 -20.71 17.86
CA LEU A 9 17.80 -19.66 18.23
C LEU A 9 18.53 -18.40 18.71
N GLY A 10 19.51 -18.52 19.59
CA GLY A 10 20.29 -17.39 20.10
C GLY A 10 21.04 -16.65 18.99
N ILE A 11 21.68 -17.39 18.07
CA ILE A 11 22.35 -16.81 16.89
C ILE A 11 21.33 -16.12 15.97
N THR A 12 20.18 -16.75 15.76
CA THR A 12 19.09 -16.17 14.93
C THR A 12 18.61 -14.84 15.51
N ILE A 13 18.34 -14.80 16.82
CA ILE A 13 17.96 -13.55 17.52
C ILE A 13 19.08 -12.51 17.41
N ALA A 14 20.34 -12.90 17.63
CA ALA A 14 21.48 -12.01 17.52
C ALA A 14 21.61 -11.37 16.12
N PHE A 15 21.39 -12.16 15.05
CA PHE A 15 21.38 -11.63 13.68
C PHE A 15 20.18 -10.71 13.40
N PHE A 16 19.00 -11.01 13.93
CA PHE A 16 17.86 -10.09 13.83
C PHE A 16 18.15 -8.76 14.54
N VAL A 17 18.73 -8.80 15.75
CA VAL A 17 19.14 -7.60 16.51
C VAL A 17 20.22 -6.81 15.77
N TRP A 18 21.18 -7.52 15.15
CA TRP A 18 22.27 -6.88 14.38
C TRP A 18 21.75 -6.09 13.16
N GLY A 19 20.67 -6.53 12.54
CA GLY A 19 19.92 -5.79 11.51
C GLY A 19 20.65 -5.54 10.19
N LYS A 20 21.85 -6.09 9.98
CA LYS A 20 22.60 -5.92 8.72
C LYS A 20 22.19 -6.91 7.64
N LEU A 21 21.61 -8.04 8.02
CA LEU A 21 21.05 -9.03 7.10
C LEU A 21 19.54 -8.85 7.02
N SER A 22 18.97 -9.10 5.85
CA SER A 22 17.52 -9.08 5.69
C SER A 22 16.87 -10.21 6.52
N PRO A 23 15.71 -9.97 7.13
CA PRO A 23 15.06 -10.95 8.03
C PRO A 23 14.77 -12.30 7.38
N ASP A 24 14.43 -12.35 6.11
CA ASP A 24 14.20 -13.57 5.34
C ASP A 24 15.48 -14.40 5.18
N VAL A 25 16.62 -13.76 4.92
CA VAL A 25 17.93 -14.44 4.85
C VAL A 25 18.30 -15.04 6.21
N VAL A 26 18.12 -14.30 7.30
CA VAL A 26 18.38 -14.80 8.66
C VAL A 26 17.50 -16.01 8.96
N ALA A 27 16.21 -15.97 8.61
CA ALA A 27 15.29 -17.07 8.79
C ALA A 27 15.69 -18.31 7.95
N LEU A 28 16.09 -18.12 6.68
CA LEU A 28 16.58 -19.19 5.82
C LEU A 28 17.86 -19.81 6.37
N MET A 29 18.80 -19.01 6.86
CA MET A 29 20.02 -19.51 7.51
C MET A 29 19.70 -20.34 8.75
N SER A 30 18.75 -19.88 9.57
CA SER A 30 18.26 -20.61 10.74
C SER A 30 17.65 -21.96 10.36
N MET A 31 16.78 -21.98 9.35
CA MET A 31 16.16 -23.17 8.80
C MET A 31 17.21 -24.19 8.30
N LEU A 32 18.20 -23.72 7.53
CA LEU A 32 19.30 -24.55 7.04
C LEU A 32 20.16 -25.09 8.19
N ALA A 33 20.45 -24.27 9.20
CA ALA A 33 21.19 -24.72 10.38
C ALA A 33 20.48 -25.85 11.12
N LEU A 34 19.16 -25.81 11.26
CA LEU A 34 18.36 -26.86 11.86
C LEU A 34 18.44 -28.18 11.08
N PHE A 35 18.51 -28.13 9.76
CA PHE A 35 18.71 -29.29 8.90
C PHE A 35 20.13 -29.84 9.01
N LEU A 36 21.15 -29.00 8.81
CA LEU A 36 22.54 -29.39 8.81
C LEU A 36 23.01 -29.95 10.15
N THR A 37 22.42 -29.49 11.24
CA THR A 37 22.72 -30.04 12.59
C THR A 37 21.92 -31.27 12.93
N GLY A 38 21.05 -31.78 12.05
CA GLY A 38 20.22 -32.96 12.24
C GLY A 38 19.10 -32.79 13.27
N VAL A 39 18.76 -31.56 13.66
CA VAL A 39 17.63 -31.29 14.56
C VAL A 39 16.31 -31.58 13.84
N LEU A 40 16.19 -31.22 12.57
CA LEU A 40 15.05 -31.53 11.73
C LEU A 40 15.46 -32.33 10.49
N ASP A 41 14.56 -33.18 10.01
CA ASP A 41 14.62 -33.86 8.72
C ASP A 41 14.17 -32.92 7.59
N LEU A 42 14.48 -33.26 6.34
CA LEU A 42 14.19 -32.43 5.17
C LEU A 42 12.69 -32.05 5.03
N PRO A 43 11.72 -33.01 5.15
CA PRO A 43 10.30 -32.70 5.08
C PRO A 43 9.86 -31.66 6.12
N LYS A 44 10.30 -31.80 7.36
CA LYS A 44 9.96 -30.83 8.44
C LYS A 44 10.67 -29.51 8.27
N THR A 45 11.88 -29.51 7.75
CA THR A 45 12.63 -28.27 7.43
C THR A 45 11.92 -27.46 6.37
N LEU A 46 11.35 -28.08 5.34
CA LEU A 46 10.66 -27.39 4.25
C LEU A 46 9.14 -27.21 4.48
N SER A 47 8.59 -27.77 5.55
CA SER A 47 7.14 -27.78 5.83
C SER A 47 6.52 -26.39 5.89
N GLY A 48 7.28 -25.37 6.28
CA GLY A 48 6.78 -23.99 6.32
C GLY A 48 6.39 -23.44 4.95
N PHE A 49 7.06 -23.85 3.87
CA PHE A 49 6.73 -23.39 2.52
C PHE A 49 5.42 -23.97 1.97
N SER A 50 4.95 -25.08 2.51
CA SER A 50 3.64 -25.67 2.20
C SER A 50 2.58 -25.36 3.25
N ASN A 51 2.90 -24.57 4.26
CA ASN A 51 1.97 -24.25 5.34
C ASN A 51 0.82 -23.36 4.84
N PRO A 52 -0.45 -23.71 5.11
CA PRO A 52 -1.62 -22.93 4.69
C PRO A 52 -1.58 -21.46 5.12
N THR A 53 -0.97 -21.16 6.27
CA THR A 53 -0.78 -19.78 6.78
C THR A 53 0.01 -18.92 5.80
N VAL A 54 1.10 -19.47 5.26
CA VAL A 54 1.99 -18.75 4.32
C VAL A 54 1.28 -18.46 3.03
N ILE A 55 0.53 -19.43 2.51
CA ILE A 55 -0.28 -19.31 1.30
C ILE A 55 -1.37 -18.24 1.50
N MET A 56 -2.06 -18.28 2.65
CA MET A 56 -3.09 -17.31 2.99
C MET A 56 -2.52 -15.88 3.04
N ILE A 57 -1.38 -15.69 3.70
CA ILE A 57 -0.74 -14.36 3.81
C ILE A 57 -0.30 -13.84 2.44
N ALA A 58 0.30 -14.68 1.59
CA ALA A 58 0.66 -14.31 0.23
C ALA A 58 -0.58 -13.87 -0.59
N SER A 59 -1.68 -14.61 -0.48
CA SER A 59 -2.95 -14.30 -1.15
C SER A 59 -3.56 -12.97 -0.66
N LEU A 60 -3.46 -12.68 0.63
CA LEU A 60 -3.93 -11.41 1.22
C LEU A 60 -3.15 -10.20 0.69
N PHE A 61 -1.85 -10.34 0.43
CA PHE A 61 -1.08 -9.28 -0.21
C PHE A 61 -1.60 -8.97 -1.62
N VAL A 62 -1.98 -9.99 -2.39
CA VAL A 62 -2.55 -9.82 -3.74
C VAL A 62 -3.90 -9.09 -3.67
N ILE A 63 -4.79 -9.49 -2.74
CA ILE A 63 -6.09 -8.83 -2.55
C ILE A 63 -5.89 -7.37 -2.11
N GLY A 64 -4.99 -7.12 -1.17
CA GLY A 64 -4.65 -5.78 -0.69
C GLY A 64 -4.10 -4.88 -1.81
N GLU A 65 -3.23 -5.41 -2.66
CA GLU A 65 -2.73 -4.70 -3.85
C GLU A 65 -3.88 -4.41 -4.83
N GLY A 66 -4.84 -5.36 -4.98
CA GLY A 66 -6.05 -5.16 -5.76
C GLY A 66 -6.87 -3.96 -5.31
N LEU A 67 -7.14 -3.84 -4.02
CA LEU A 67 -7.85 -2.71 -3.44
C LEU A 67 -7.08 -1.39 -3.57
N SER A 68 -5.76 -1.45 -3.41
CA SER A 68 -4.88 -0.29 -3.54
C SER A 68 -4.86 0.23 -4.98
N LYS A 69 -4.60 -0.64 -5.95
CA LYS A 69 -4.50 -0.27 -7.38
C LYS A 69 -5.83 0.15 -8.00
N THR A 70 -6.94 -0.37 -7.50
CA THR A 70 -8.27 0.01 -7.96
C THR A 70 -8.81 1.28 -7.29
N GLY A 71 -8.03 1.92 -6.41
CA GLY A 71 -8.32 3.25 -5.86
C GLY A 71 -9.16 3.29 -4.59
N TRP A 72 -9.65 2.16 -4.05
CA TRP A 72 -10.46 2.16 -2.84
C TRP A 72 -9.75 2.73 -1.62
N THR A 73 -8.48 2.38 -1.42
CA THR A 73 -7.68 2.89 -0.29
C THR A 73 -7.45 4.39 -0.41
N ALA A 74 -7.20 4.88 -1.63
CA ALA A 74 -7.02 6.30 -1.89
C ALA A 74 -8.33 7.10 -1.73
N LEU A 75 -9.48 6.55 -2.18
CA LEU A 75 -10.80 7.15 -1.96
C LEU A 75 -11.11 7.29 -0.47
N ALA A 76 -10.89 6.22 0.30
CA ALA A 76 -11.07 6.25 1.74
C ALA A 76 -10.15 7.31 2.39
N GLY A 77 -8.88 7.37 2.00
CA GLY A 77 -7.92 8.37 2.48
C GLY A 77 -8.39 9.81 2.21
N LYS A 78 -8.81 10.11 0.97
CA LYS A 78 -9.36 11.44 0.61
C LYS A 78 -10.62 11.77 1.42
N THR A 79 -11.48 10.80 1.64
CA THR A 79 -12.70 10.97 2.43
C THR A 79 -12.36 11.33 3.87
N PHE A 80 -11.45 10.60 4.51
CA PHE A 80 -11.01 10.90 5.87
C PHE A 80 -10.37 12.29 5.99
N VAL A 81 -9.53 12.67 5.04
CA VAL A 81 -8.94 14.02 5.00
C VAL A 81 -9.99 15.10 4.81
N LYS A 82 -11.03 14.87 3.99
CA LYS A 82 -12.14 15.82 3.81
C LYS A 82 -12.85 16.12 5.14
N PHE A 83 -13.07 15.11 5.97
CA PHE A 83 -13.65 15.29 7.32
C PHE A 83 -12.67 15.94 8.31
N ALA A 84 -11.36 15.84 8.07
CA ALA A 84 -10.31 16.33 8.94
C ALA A 84 -9.98 17.83 8.80
N LYS A 85 -10.49 18.53 7.79
CA LYS A 85 -10.08 19.89 7.35
C LYS A 85 -10.19 21.01 8.39
N SER A 86 -10.75 20.79 9.59
CA SER A 86 -11.09 21.89 10.52
C SER A 86 -10.05 22.14 11.64
N SER A 87 -9.19 21.18 11.98
CA SER A 87 -8.12 21.34 12.99
C SER A 87 -7.14 20.19 12.98
N THR A 88 -5.89 20.44 13.36
CA THR A 88 -4.85 19.41 13.45
C THR A 88 -5.24 18.25 14.38
N THR A 89 -5.86 18.54 15.52
CA THR A 89 -6.28 17.48 16.45
C THR A 89 -7.40 16.61 15.87
N LYS A 90 -8.37 17.20 15.18
CA LYS A 90 -9.40 16.42 14.47
C LYS A 90 -8.78 15.58 13.35
N MET A 91 -7.80 16.13 12.64
CA MET A 91 -7.07 15.40 11.62
C MET A 91 -6.37 14.17 12.20
N VAL A 92 -5.66 14.31 13.32
CA VAL A 92 -5.00 13.19 14.00
C VAL A 92 -6.02 12.11 14.38
N VAL A 93 -7.13 12.48 15.02
CA VAL A 93 -8.18 11.54 15.44
C VAL A 93 -8.79 10.79 14.25
N ILE A 94 -9.20 11.53 13.21
CA ILE A 94 -9.86 10.95 12.03
C ILE A 94 -8.90 10.05 11.24
N LEU A 95 -7.64 10.47 11.08
CA LEU A 95 -6.66 9.67 10.36
C LEU A 95 -6.20 8.44 11.16
N THR A 96 -6.08 8.54 12.49
CA THR A 96 -5.83 7.38 13.35
C THR A 96 -6.99 6.38 13.29
N PHE A 97 -8.24 6.84 13.37
CA PHE A 97 -9.43 6.01 13.19
C PHE A 97 -9.47 5.39 11.80
N GLY A 98 -9.32 6.21 10.76
CA GLY A 98 -9.40 5.78 9.37
C GLY A 98 -8.29 4.78 9.00
N SER A 99 -7.06 5.01 9.45
CA SER A 99 -5.96 4.07 9.26
C SER A 99 -6.24 2.74 9.98
N GLY A 100 -6.81 2.79 11.19
CA GLY A 100 -7.19 1.60 11.93
C GLY A 100 -8.27 0.78 11.22
N VAL A 101 -9.34 1.42 10.77
CA VAL A 101 -10.42 0.73 10.05
C VAL A 101 -9.93 0.11 8.74
N LEU A 102 -9.17 0.87 7.94
CA LEU A 102 -8.61 0.35 6.70
C LEU A 102 -7.66 -0.81 6.95
N SER A 103 -6.83 -0.73 7.97
CA SER A 103 -5.84 -1.74 8.30
C SER A 103 -6.44 -3.04 8.82
N GLY A 104 -7.66 -3.01 9.32
CA GLY A 104 -8.40 -4.22 9.67
C GLY A 104 -8.70 -5.13 8.48
N PHE A 105 -8.73 -4.58 7.26
CA PHE A 105 -9.09 -5.30 6.03
C PHE A 105 -7.98 -5.30 4.96
N VAL A 106 -7.08 -4.32 5.03
CA VAL A 106 -5.93 -4.17 4.14
C VAL A 106 -4.66 -4.25 4.99
N SER A 107 -3.53 -4.60 4.40
CA SER A 107 -2.27 -4.66 5.17
C SER A 107 -1.92 -3.32 5.82
N ASN A 108 -1.34 -3.36 7.02
CA ASN A 108 -0.88 -2.17 7.76
C ASN A 108 0.02 -1.28 6.88
N THR A 109 0.98 -1.90 6.18
CA THR A 109 1.93 -1.22 5.29
C THR A 109 1.22 -0.54 4.12
N GLY A 110 0.27 -1.23 3.47
CA GLY A 110 -0.51 -0.68 2.36
C GLY A 110 -1.36 0.51 2.78
N THR A 111 -1.99 0.43 3.96
CA THR A 111 -2.77 1.52 4.55
C THR A 111 -1.91 2.75 4.79
N VAL A 112 -0.77 2.60 5.46
CA VAL A 112 0.14 3.72 5.74
C VAL A 112 0.72 4.29 4.45
N ALA A 113 1.16 3.45 3.51
CA ALA A 113 1.70 3.89 2.22
C ALA A 113 0.71 4.77 1.43
N THR A 114 -0.58 4.43 1.49
CA THR A 114 -1.64 5.17 0.80
C THR A 114 -1.99 6.48 1.51
N LEU A 115 -2.06 6.48 2.84
CA LEU A 115 -2.43 7.66 3.62
C LEU A 115 -1.29 8.68 3.76
N LEU A 116 -0.04 8.23 3.65
CA LEU A 116 1.16 9.03 3.92
C LEU A 116 1.23 10.30 3.04
N PRO A 117 1.16 10.25 1.69
CA PRO A 117 1.27 11.44 0.85
C PRO A 117 0.16 12.46 1.13
N VAL A 118 -1.09 11.97 1.19
CA VAL A 118 -2.28 12.82 1.42
C VAL A 118 -2.22 13.47 2.79
N SER A 119 -1.74 12.76 3.81
CA SER A 119 -1.60 13.28 5.16
C SER A 119 -0.50 14.33 5.28
N ILE A 120 0.63 14.14 4.59
CA ILE A 120 1.71 15.12 4.51
C ILE A 120 1.21 16.41 3.87
N SER A 121 0.59 16.31 2.68
CA SER A 121 0.03 17.46 1.97
C SER A 121 -0.99 18.22 2.83
N THR A 122 -1.90 17.49 3.49
CA THR A 122 -2.93 18.10 4.34
C THR A 122 -2.35 18.74 5.59
N ALA A 123 -1.33 18.14 6.22
CA ALA A 123 -0.66 18.73 7.38
C ALA A 123 -0.07 20.10 7.02
N TRP A 124 0.59 20.21 5.88
CA TRP A 124 1.12 21.49 5.39
C TRP A 124 0.03 22.52 5.09
N LYS A 125 -1.09 22.09 4.45
CA LYS A 125 -2.25 22.97 4.19
C LYS A 125 -2.88 23.53 5.46
N LEU A 126 -2.84 22.78 6.56
CA LEU A 126 -3.32 23.21 7.88
C LEU A 126 -2.27 23.98 8.70
N GLY A 127 -1.10 24.28 8.13
CA GLY A 127 -0.02 24.97 8.82
C GLY A 127 0.63 24.17 9.96
N THR A 128 0.50 22.84 9.93
CA THR A 128 1.10 21.94 10.92
C THR A 128 2.21 21.08 10.31
N PHE A 129 2.97 20.40 11.16
CA PHE A 129 4.07 19.55 10.73
C PHE A 129 3.59 18.11 10.44
N PRO A 130 4.09 17.44 9.38
CA PRO A 130 3.83 16.02 9.14
C PRO A 130 4.11 15.13 10.35
N SER A 131 5.14 15.46 11.15
CA SER A 131 5.47 14.76 12.38
C SER A 131 4.36 14.75 13.45
N LYS A 132 3.36 15.62 13.35
CA LYS A 132 2.19 15.60 14.25
C LYS A 132 1.13 14.58 13.84
N VAL A 133 1.22 14.04 12.61
CA VAL A 133 0.14 13.24 12.01
C VAL A 133 0.57 11.84 11.65
N LEU A 134 1.82 11.66 11.21
CA LEU A 134 2.24 10.40 10.61
C LEU A 134 2.40 9.24 11.61
N MET A 135 2.96 9.49 12.80
CA MET A 135 3.07 8.46 13.84
C MET A 135 1.70 7.98 14.35
N PRO A 136 0.70 8.85 14.58
CA PRO A 136 -0.68 8.43 14.85
C PRO A 136 -1.28 7.50 13.78
N ILE A 137 -1.02 7.75 12.50
CA ILE A 137 -1.48 6.89 11.40
C ILE A 137 -0.82 5.51 11.48
N ALA A 138 0.48 5.45 11.72
CA ALA A 138 1.20 4.18 11.85
C ALA A 138 0.69 3.36 13.05
N PHE A 139 0.53 4.00 14.21
CA PHE A 139 0.04 3.34 15.42
C PHE A 139 -1.43 2.96 15.32
N GLY A 140 -2.25 3.82 14.69
CA GLY A 140 -3.65 3.51 14.37
C GLY A 140 -3.77 2.32 13.44
N SER A 141 -2.93 2.24 12.40
CA SER A 141 -2.87 1.12 11.47
C SER A 141 -2.47 -0.19 12.17
N ASN A 142 -1.43 -0.17 13.01
CA ASN A 142 -1.00 -1.34 13.77
C ASN A 142 -2.07 -1.82 14.76
N SER A 143 -2.74 -0.90 15.46
CA SER A 143 -3.86 -1.23 16.35
C SER A 143 -5.08 -1.74 15.59
N GLY A 144 -5.35 -1.17 14.41
CA GLY A 144 -6.44 -1.58 13.53
C GLY A 144 -6.26 -2.97 12.91
N GLY A 145 -5.02 -3.39 12.69
CA GLY A 145 -4.71 -4.77 12.27
C GLY A 145 -5.23 -5.85 13.24
N LEU A 146 -5.52 -5.47 14.49
CA LEU A 146 -6.13 -6.35 15.49
C LEU A 146 -7.67 -6.44 15.40
N LEU A 147 -8.32 -5.75 14.46
CA LEU A 147 -9.79 -5.80 14.34
C LEU A 147 -10.31 -7.09 13.72
N THR A 148 -9.52 -7.74 12.87
CA THR A 148 -9.93 -8.95 12.16
C THR A 148 -8.82 -9.99 12.15
N LEU A 149 -9.17 -11.24 11.86
CA LEU A 149 -8.20 -12.33 11.69
C LEU A 149 -7.15 -12.01 10.64
N THR A 150 -7.53 -11.35 9.55
CA THR A 150 -6.66 -11.09 8.38
C THR A 150 -5.97 -9.73 8.41
N GLY A 151 -6.23 -8.89 9.40
CA GLY A 151 -5.69 -7.54 9.46
C GLY A 151 -4.17 -7.50 9.68
N THR A 152 -3.61 -8.50 10.38
CA THR A 152 -2.17 -8.62 10.57
C THR A 152 -1.73 -10.08 10.64
N PRO A 153 -0.55 -10.45 10.08
CA PRO A 153 -0.07 -11.83 10.08
C PRO A 153 -0.02 -12.54 11.46
N PRO A 154 0.38 -11.88 12.57
CA PRO A 154 0.33 -12.52 13.89
C PRO A 154 -1.01 -13.14 14.25
N ASN A 155 -2.13 -12.51 13.88
CA ASN A 155 -3.47 -13.04 14.17
C ASN A 155 -3.70 -14.40 13.50
N ILE A 156 -3.31 -14.51 12.23
CA ILE A 156 -3.42 -15.76 11.46
C ILE A 156 -2.50 -16.82 12.04
N ILE A 157 -1.26 -16.45 12.39
CA ILE A 157 -0.25 -17.37 12.94
C ILE A 157 -0.74 -17.97 14.25
N VAL A 158 -1.23 -17.18 15.18
CA VAL A 158 -1.71 -17.68 16.47
C VAL A 158 -2.99 -18.51 16.33
N SER A 159 -3.88 -18.15 15.39
CA SER A 159 -5.10 -18.93 15.12
C SER A 159 -4.76 -20.31 14.57
N ASN A 160 -3.89 -20.37 13.57
CA ASN A 160 -3.50 -21.65 12.96
C ASN A 160 -2.67 -22.52 13.94
N ALA A 161 -1.82 -21.91 14.78
CA ALA A 161 -1.10 -22.64 15.80
C ALA A 161 -2.03 -23.32 16.83
N LEU A 162 -3.17 -22.70 17.15
CA LEU A 162 -4.21 -23.34 17.95
C LEU A 162 -4.86 -24.52 17.20
N GLU A 163 -5.21 -24.35 15.93
CA GLU A 163 -5.81 -25.39 15.09
C GLU A 163 -4.88 -26.61 14.93
N GLU A 164 -3.57 -26.40 14.80
CA GLU A 164 -2.57 -27.46 14.73
C GLU A 164 -2.50 -28.31 16.04
N THR A 165 -2.95 -27.76 17.17
CA THR A 165 -3.06 -28.51 18.44
C THR A 165 -4.42 -29.17 18.66
N GLY A 166 -5.31 -29.13 17.66
CA GLY A 166 -6.67 -29.68 17.73
C GLY A 166 -7.66 -28.78 18.46
N GLN A 167 -7.27 -27.57 18.83
CA GLN A 167 -8.17 -26.56 19.40
C GLN A 167 -8.87 -25.76 18.29
N THR A 168 -9.99 -25.12 18.62
CA THR A 168 -10.66 -24.23 17.67
C THR A 168 -9.86 -22.94 17.52
N GLY A 169 -9.50 -22.59 16.28
CA GLY A 169 -8.91 -21.29 15.95
C GLY A 169 -9.89 -20.13 16.18
N PHE A 170 -9.40 -18.92 15.99
CA PHE A 170 -10.19 -17.72 16.16
C PHE A 170 -11.15 -17.47 14.98
N SER A 171 -12.35 -17.00 15.27
CA SER A 171 -13.29 -16.53 14.25
C SER A 171 -12.81 -15.20 13.64
N PHE A 172 -13.31 -14.86 12.43
CA PHE A 172 -12.84 -13.72 11.66
C PHE A 172 -12.88 -12.39 12.44
N PHE A 173 -13.98 -12.09 13.14
CA PHE A 173 -14.17 -10.88 13.93
C PHE A 173 -13.86 -11.04 15.43
N GLU A 174 -13.43 -12.22 15.87
CA GLU A 174 -13.17 -12.48 17.29
C GLU A 174 -12.03 -11.61 17.83
N PHE A 175 -11.02 -11.34 17.01
CA PHE A 175 -9.97 -10.36 17.34
C PHE A 175 -10.53 -8.95 17.60
N GLY A 176 -11.63 -8.59 16.95
CA GLY A 176 -12.28 -7.28 17.12
C GLY A 176 -12.78 -7.03 18.54
N LEU A 177 -13.06 -8.07 19.32
CA LEU A 177 -13.49 -7.94 20.72
C LEU A 177 -12.46 -7.21 21.58
N ILE A 178 -11.19 -7.41 21.30
CA ILE A 178 -10.07 -6.73 21.99
C ILE A 178 -9.44 -5.64 21.10
N GLY A 179 -9.42 -5.84 19.78
CA GLY A 179 -8.87 -4.90 18.81
C GLY A 179 -9.60 -3.56 18.79
N LEU A 180 -10.94 -3.57 18.92
CA LEU A 180 -11.73 -2.35 18.98
C LEU A 180 -11.43 -1.50 20.24
N PRO A 181 -11.44 -2.06 21.46
CA PRO A 181 -10.94 -1.36 22.65
C PRO A 181 -9.54 -0.78 22.48
N ILE A 182 -8.59 -1.55 21.94
CA ILE A 182 -7.21 -1.09 21.72
C ILE A 182 -7.16 0.08 20.72
N LEU A 183 -7.90 -0.01 19.61
CA LEU A 183 -8.00 1.09 18.65
C LEU A 183 -8.62 2.34 19.26
N LEU A 184 -9.69 2.19 20.04
CA LEU A 184 -10.32 3.30 20.74
C LEU A 184 -9.37 3.96 21.74
N ILE A 185 -8.63 3.17 22.51
CA ILE A 185 -7.60 3.69 23.43
C ILE A 185 -6.50 4.41 22.66
N THR A 186 -6.05 3.88 21.52
CA THR A 186 -5.06 4.53 20.66
C THR A 186 -5.57 5.90 20.18
N ILE A 187 -6.82 5.99 19.76
CA ILE A 187 -7.46 7.25 19.32
C ILE A 187 -7.57 8.24 20.49
N LEU A 188 -8.07 7.80 21.64
CA LEU A 188 -8.21 8.62 22.83
C LEU A 188 -6.85 9.09 23.37
N TYR A 189 -5.86 8.21 23.32
CA TYR A 189 -4.50 8.55 23.69
C TYR A 189 -3.96 9.70 22.83
N PHE A 190 -4.06 9.62 21.49
CA PHE A 190 -3.62 10.70 20.62
C PHE A 190 -4.50 11.94 20.74
N ARG A 191 -5.76 11.81 21.10
CA ARG A 191 -6.66 12.96 21.33
C ARG A 191 -6.28 13.78 22.54
N TYR A 192 -5.87 13.15 23.65
CA TYR A 192 -5.71 13.80 24.95
C TYR A 192 -4.25 13.91 25.40
N LEU A 193 -3.42 12.91 25.20
CA LEU A 193 -2.06 12.81 25.71
C LEU A 193 -1.01 12.82 24.60
N GLY A 194 -1.12 11.91 23.65
CA GLY A 194 -0.10 11.63 22.65
C GLY A 194 0.20 12.81 21.73
N PHE A 195 -0.81 13.63 21.41
CA PHE A 195 -0.63 14.81 20.56
C PHE A 195 0.43 15.77 21.08
N ASN A 196 0.48 15.98 22.40
CA ASN A 196 1.45 16.87 23.05
C ASN A 196 2.87 16.27 23.09
N LEU A 197 2.96 14.94 23.07
CA LEU A 197 4.24 14.22 23.07
C LEU A 197 4.89 14.13 21.68
N LEU A 198 4.08 14.30 20.60
CA LEU A 198 4.58 14.25 19.23
C LEU A 198 5.54 15.41 18.94
N PRO A 199 6.67 15.15 18.25
CA PRO A 199 7.63 16.20 17.91
C PRO A 199 7.04 17.16 16.87
N SER A 200 7.61 18.38 16.83
CA SER A 200 7.29 19.40 15.82
C SER A 200 8.50 19.60 14.91
N ASN A 201 8.86 18.55 14.16
CA ASN A 201 10.05 18.58 13.30
C ASN A 201 9.76 19.44 12.07
N LYS A 202 10.62 20.45 11.85
CA LYS A 202 10.60 21.25 10.62
C LYS A 202 11.29 20.45 9.52
N THR A 203 10.58 19.61 8.82
CA THR A 203 11.08 19.00 7.58
C THR A 203 11.24 20.10 6.54
N ASN A 204 12.45 20.27 6.01
CA ASN A 204 12.73 21.24 4.93
C ASN A 204 12.09 20.87 3.58
N ASN A 205 11.59 19.65 3.46
CA ASN A 205 10.91 19.17 2.26
C ASN A 205 9.42 19.49 2.35
N LYS A 206 9.03 20.74 2.04
CA LYS A 206 7.62 20.96 1.65
C LYS A 206 7.33 20.03 0.47
N PRO A 207 6.31 19.14 0.56
CA PRO A 207 5.88 18.42 -0.63
C PRO A 207 5.54 19.46 -1.70
N VAL A 208 5.96 19.18 -2.90
CA VAL A 208 5.48 19.92 -4.06
C VAL A 208 3.97 19.74 -4.05
N ASP A 209 3.21 20.81 -3.81
CA ASP A 209 1.75 20.75 -3.86
C ASP A 209 1.37 20.46 -5.31
N ILE A 210 0.91 19.25 -5.53
CA ILE A 210 0.65 18.67 -6.86
C ILE A 210 -0.41 19.51 -7.59
N ASP A 211 -1.47 19.90 -6.87
CA ASP A 211 -2.49 20.77 -7.45
C ASP A 211 -1.91 22.13 -7.86
N SER A 212 -1.10 22.74 -7.01
CA SER A 212 -0.45 24.01 -7.32
C SER A 212 0.64 23.88 -8.39
N THR A 213 1.32 22.76 -8.45
CA THR A 213 2.37 22.49 -9.46
C THR A 213 1.75 22.20 -10.82
N MET A 214 0.67 21.42 -10.87
CA MET A 214 -0.08 21.20 -12.10
C MET A 214 -0.68 22.50 -12.65
N HIS A 215 -1.36 23.28 -11.82
CA HIS A 215 -1.87 24.60 -12.24
C HIS A 215 -0.74 25.48 -12.74
N LYS A 216 0.41 25.51 -12.07
CA LYS A 216 1.59 26.25 -12.55
C LYS A 216 2.12 25.74 -13.88
N TRP A 217 2.16 24.41 -14.10
CA TRP A 217 2.57 23.86 -15.39
C TRP A 217 1.56 24.18 -16.49
N ILE A 218 0.27 24.01 -16.23
CA ILE A 218 -0.80 24.30 -17.17
C ILE A 218 -0.77 25.79 -17.56
N GLU A 219 -0.64 26.71 -16.60
CA GLU A 219 -0.50 28.15 -16.86
C GLU A 219 0.84 28.50 -17.50
N ALA A 220 1.97 28.01 -16.97
CA ALA A 220 3.31 28.35 -17.45
C ALA A 220 3.54 27.89 -18.90
N TYR A 221 2.97 26.73 -19.26
CA TYR A 221 3.10 26.15 -20.60
C TYR A 221 1.91 26.47 -21.52
N LYS A 222 0.93 27.27 -21.04
CA LYS A 222 -0.31 27.63 -21.77
C LYS A 222 -1.00 26.40 -22.38
N VAL A 223 -1.23 25.38 -21.56
CA VAL A 223 -1.80 24.09 -22.02
C VAL A 223 -3.33 24.17 -22.14
N HIS A 224 -4.00 25.22 -21.64
CA HIS A 224 -5.45 25.31 -21.51
C HIS A 224 -6.23 25.64 -22.78
N ASP A 225 -5.63 26.32 -23.77
CA ASP A 225 -6.45 27.07 -24.72
C ASP A 225 -6.96 26.27 -25.93
N ASP A 226 -6.60 24.99 -26.10
CA ASP A 226 -6.81 24.28 -27.37
C ASP A 226 -7.35 22.85 -27.23
N TYR A 227 -8.10 22.51 -26.18
CA TYR A 227 -8.69 21.17 -26.01
C TYR A 227 -10.16 21.12 -26.38
N TYR A 228 -10.53 20.18 -27.24
CA TYR A 228 -11.90 19.98 -27.70
C TYR A 228 -12.33 18.53 -27.54
N ARG A 229 -13.61 18.32 -27.19
CA ARG A 229 -14.21 16.99 -27.10
C ARG A 229 -15.14 16.79 -28.29
N LEU A 230 -14.79 15.82 -29.13
CA LEU A 230 -15.51 15.55 -30.36
C LEU A 230 -16.16 14.19 -30.29
N ARG A 231 -17.47 14.14 -30.51
CA ARG A 231 -18.23 12.88 -30.56
C ARG A 231 -18.32 12.37 -32.00
N ILE A 232 -18.04 11.09 -32.21
CA ILE A 232 -18.24 10.41 -33.49
C ILE A 232 -19.74 10.15 -33.67
N ARG A 233 -20.34 10.85 -34.65
CA ARG A 233 -21.76 10.72 -35.01
C ARG A 233 -21.98 9.53 -35.95
N SER A 234 -23.24 9.05 -36.07
CA SER A 234 -23.61 7.93 -36.97
C SER A 234 -23.32 8.17 -38.43
N VAL A 235 -23.23 9.44 -38.85
CA VAL A 235 -22.91 9.87 -40.21
C VAL A 235 -21.42 10.15 -40.46
N SER A 236 -20.57 9.87 -39.49
CA SER A 236 -19.12 10.13 -39.59
C SER A 236 -18.42 9.05 -40.42
N GLN A 237 -17.53 9.49 -41.32
CA GLN A 237 -16.69 8.60 -42.11
C GLN A 237 -15.60 7.89 -41.28
N LEU A 238 -15.37 8.32 -40.03
CA LEU A 238 -14.38 7.72 -39.14
C LEU A 238 -14.85 6.41 -38.50
N ILE A 239 -16.14 6.03 -38.66
CA ILE A 239 -16.66 4.81 -38.05
C ILE A 239 -16.06 3.57 -38.74
N ASN A 240 -15.55 2.64 -37.93
CA ASN A 240 -14.89 1.39 -38.33
C ASN A 240 -13.57 1.59 -39.11
N THR A 241 -12.98 2.77 -39.07
CA THR A 241 -11.64 3.01 -39.61
C THR A 241 -10.60 2.96 -38.47
N LYS A 242 -9.36 2.67 -38.82
CA LYS A 242 -8.26 2.71 -37.86
C LYS A 242 -7.76 4.15 -37.70
N PHE A 243 -7.19 4.43 -36.52
CA PHE A 243 -6.59 5.73 -36.26
C PHE A 243 -5.46 6.07 -37.23
N SER A 244 -4.69 5.06 -37.66
CA SER A 244 -3.60 5.16 -38.66
C SER A 244 -4.07 5.63 -40.04
N ASP A 245 -5.33 5.34 -40.42
CA ASP A 245 -5.85 5.66 -41.75
C ASP A 245 -6.06 7.17 -41.95
N TRP A 246 -6.04 7.92 -40.84
CA TRP A 246 -6.30 9.35 -40.81
C TRP A 246 -5.11 10.08 -40.18
N ASP A 247 -4.25 10.62 -40.99
CA ASP A 247 -3.08 11.40 -40.56
C ASP A 247 -3.51 12.77 -40.02
N LEU A 248 -4.26 12.75 -38.88
CA LEU A 248 -4.88 13.93 -38.27
C LEU A 248 -3.83 14.94 -37.83
N GLU A 249 -2.67 14.45 -37.44
CA GLU A 249 -1.58 15.27 -36.93
C GLU A 249 -0.93 16.08 -38.06
N ASN A 250 -0.58 15.45 -39.19
CA ASN A 250 0.07 16.15 -40.28
C ASN A 250 -0.92 16.92 -41.19
N GLN A 251 -2.14 16.40 -41.41
CA GLN A 251 -3.10 17.02 -42.31
C GLN A 251 -3.87 18.17 -41.65
N TYR A 252 -4.20 18.05 -40.37
CA TYR A 252 -5.03 19.01 -39.65
C TYR A 252 -4.30 19.74 -38.53
N ASN A 253 -3.06 19.36 -38.21
CA ASN A 253 -2.33 19.84 -37.05
C ASN A 253 -3.11 19.64 -35.73
N ILE A 254 -3.79 18.49 -35.63
CA ILE A 254 -4.63 18.11 -34.51
C ILE A 254 -4.07 16.86 -33.84
N GLN A 255 -3.86 16.98 -32.56
CA GLN A 255 -3.35 15.91 -31.72
C GLN A 255 -4.49 15.24 -30.96
N VAL A 256 -4.59 13.91 -31.05
CA VAL A 256 -5.53 13.15 -30.25
C VAL A 256 -4.88 12.74 -28.94
N ILE A 257 -5.52 13.14 -27.84
CA ILE A 257 -5.02 12.93 -26.48
C ILE A 257 -5.60 11.64 -25.88
N ARG A 258 -6.91 11.41 -26.12
CA ARG A 258 -7.64 10.34 -25.43
C ARG A 258 -8.88 9.97 -26.21
N LEU A 259 -9.26 8.69 -26.10
CA LEU A 259 -10.52 8.18 -26.61
C LEU A 259 -11.36 7.63 -25.44
N LYS A 260 -12.60 8.10 -25.34
CA LYS A 260 -13.59 7.64 -24.36
C LYS A 260 -14.65 6.81 -25.08
N ARG A 261 -14.80 5.54 -24.70
CA ARG A 261 -15.74 4.60 -25.30
C ARG A 261 -16.78 4.13 -24.29
N ARG A 262 -18.07 4.12 -24.67
CA ARG A 262 -19.11 3.46 -23.90
C ARG A 262 -19.30 2.04 -24.41
N HIS A 263 -19.12 1.05 -23.54
CA HIS A 263 -19.34 -0.35 -23.89
C HIS A 263 -20.83 -0.71 -23.74
N PRO A 264 -21.51 -1.28 -24.75
CA PRO A 264 -22.95 -1.57 -24.67
C PRO A 264 -23.31 -2.65 -23.64
N ASN A 265 -22.38 -3.50 -23.24
CA ASN A 265 -22.60 -4.66 -22.35
C ASN A 265 -21.99 -4.52 -20.96
N ARG A 266 -21.45 -3.37 -20.57
CA ARG A 266 -20.92 -3.13 -19.22
C ARG A 266 -21.97 -2.46 -18.35
N LEU A 267 -21.92 -2.73 -17.04
CA LEU A 267 -22.76 -2.11 -16.00
C LEU A 267 -22.96 -0.62 -16.29
N LYS A 268 -24.22 -0.20 -16.33
CA LYS A 268 -24.63 1.15 -16.76
C LYS A 268 -23.79 2.25 -16.11
N GLY A 269 -22.95 2.91 -16.90
CA GLY A 269 -22.38 4.21 -16.56
C GLY A 269 -20.87 4.37 -16.56
N ILE A 270 -20.06 3.31 -16.65
CA ILE A 270 -18.59 3.45 -16.59
C ILE A 270 -18.00 3.40 -18.01
N PRO A 271 -17.40 4.50 -18.53
CA PRO A 271 -16.76 4.52 -19.84
C PRO A 271 -15.38 3.85 -19.79
N GLU A 272 -15.01 3.20 -20.89
CA GLU A 272 -13.65 2.77 -21.15
C GLU A 272 -12.83 3.95 -21.69
N PHE A 273 -11.63 4.17 -21.12
CA PHE A 273 -10.71 5.17 -21.61
C PHE A 273 -9.53 4.48 -22.30
N ILE A 274 -9.23 4.89 -23.52
CA ILE A 274 -8.06 4.47 -24.26
C ILE A 274 -7.12 5.68 -24.31
N GLU A 275 -6.07 5.59 -23.52
CA GLU A 275 -5.02 6.61 -23.48
C GLU A 275 -4.03 6.35 -24.62
N PHE A 276 -3.53 7.40 -25.25
CA PHE A 276 -2.63 7.28 -26.39
C PHE A 276 -3.16 6.29 -27.45
N PRO A 277 -4.27 6.60 -28.14
CA PRO A 277 -4.80 5.70 -29.14
C PRO A 277 -3.70 5.34 -30.14
N THR A 278 -3.33 4.06 -30.16
CA THR A 278 -2.34 3.53 -31.09
C THR A 278 -2.94 3.40 -32.49
N GLU A 279 -2.08 3.26 -33.51
CA GLU A 279 -2.46 3.13 -34.92
C GLU A 279 -3.51 2.03 -35.18
N GLU A 280 -3.59 1.00 -34.30
CA GLU A 280 -4.51 -0.13 -34.43
C GLU A 280 -5.91 0.11 -33.87
N VAL A 281 -6.16 1.21 -33.16
CA VAL A 281 -7.45 1.47 -32.54
C VAL A 281 -8.49 1.82 -33.59
N THR A 282 -9.54 0.99 -33.72
CA THR A 282 -10.68 1.23 -34.59
C THR A 282 -11.70 2.13 -33.92
N LEU A 283 -12.10 3.21 -34.56
CA LEU A 283 -13.10 4.15 -34.08
C LEU A 283 -14.52 3.61 -34.22
N LYS A 284 -15.37 3.84 -33.22
CA LYS A 284 -16.77 3.37 -33.19
C LYS A 284 -17.75 4.52 -33.02
N TYR A 285 -18.98 4.27 -33.41
CA TYR A 285 -20.09 5.19 -33.15
C TYR A 285 -20.22 5.49 -31.66
N HIS A 286 -20.47 6.73 -31.31
CA HIS A 286 -20.53 7.28 -29.96
C HIS A 286 -19.17 7.39 -29.22
N ASP A 287 -18.06 7.03 -29.82
CA ASP A 287 -16.74 7.34 -29.24
C ASP A 287 -16.58 8.87 -29.10
N ILE A 288 -15.94 9.28 -28.03
CA ILE A 288 -15.60 10.68 -27.78
C ILE A 288 -14.09 10.79 -27.80
N ILE A 289 -13.56 11.52 -28.76
CA ILE A 289 -12.13 11.84 -28.84
C ILE A 289 -11.86 13.20 -28.21
N THR A 290 -10.88 13.24 -27.33
CA THR A 290 -10.33 14.50 -26.82
C THR A 290 -9.15 14.88 -27.71
N VAL A 291 -9.24 16.01 -28.37
CA VAL A 291 -8.23 16.50 -29.30
C VAL A 291 -7.67 17.84 -28.83
N LYS A 292 -6.42 18.12 -29.20
CA LYS A 292 -5.77 19.40 -29.05
C LYS A 292 -5.47 19.96 -30.42
N GLY A 293 -5.78 21.23 -30.63
CA GLY A 293 -5.53 21.92 -31.91
C GLY A 293 -6.16 23.29 -31.93
N GLU A 294 -5.78 24.11 -32.92
CA GLU A 294 -6.36 25.43 -33.12
C GLU A 294 -7.85 25.34 -33.49
N THR A 295 -8.65 26.29 -33.03
CA THR A 295 -10.11 26.33 -33.25
C THR A 295 -10.50 26.15 -34.72
N GLU A 296 -9.77 26.78 -35.65
CA GLU A 296 -10.02 26.66 -37.09
C GLU A 296 -9.72 25.26 -37.63
N ALA A 297 -8.66 24.61 -37.14
CA ALA A 297 -8.29 23.25 -37.52
C ALA A 297 -9.33 22.25 -37.00
N VAL A 298 -9.76 22.42 -35.75
CA VAL A 298 -10.81 21.59 -35.14
C VAL A 298 -12.15 21.76 -35.87
N ASN A 299 -12.52 22.98 -36.23
CA ASN A 299 -13.74 23.23 -37.03
C ASN A 299 -13.67 22.58 -38.41
N ARG A 300 -12.53 22.65 -39.11
CA ARG A 300 -12.32 21.94 -40.38
C ARG A 300 -12.47 20.44 -40.20
N LEU A 301 -11.86 19.85 -39.15
CA LEU A 301 -11.98 18.43 -38.82
C LEU A 301 -13.45 18.05 -38.56
N MET A 302 -14.17 18.85 -37.78
CA MET A 302 -15.58 18.60 -37.45
C MET A 302 -16.47 18.58 -38.68
N ILE A 303 -16.26 19.51 -39.61
CA ILE A 303 -17.04 19.62 -40.87
C ILE A 303 -16.69 18.42 -41.76
N THR A 304 -15.40 18.13 -41.99
CA THR A 304 -14.93 17.10 -42.89
C THR A 304 -15.45 15.72 -42.45
N PHE A 305 -15.31 15.39 -41.18
CA PHE A 305 -15.67 14.06 -40.63
C PHE A 305 -17.04 14.03 -39.93
N ARG A 306 -17.82 15.11 -40.02
CA ARG A 306 -19.17 15.24 -39.43
C ARG A 306 -19.21 14.86 -37.94
N LEU A 307 -18.27 15.42 -37.17
CA LEU A 307 -18.16 15.20 -35.73
C LEU A 307 -19.05 16.16 -34.95
N GLY A 308 -19.44 15.81 -33.75
CA GLY A 308 -20.21 16.67 -32.85
C GLY A 308 -19.32 17.28 -31.76
N LEU A 309 -19.27 18.58 -31.65
CA LEU A 309 -18.65 19.26 -30.52
C LEU A 309 -19.50 19.02 -29.27
N LEU A 310 -18.85 18.63 -28.18
CA LEU A 310 -19.47 18.55 -26.85
C LEU A 310 -19.11 19.83 -26.07
N PRO A 311 -20.13 20.55 -25.55
CA PRO A 311 -19.86 21.71 -24.72
C PRO A 311 -19.10 21.29 -23.46
N VAL A 312 -18.15 22.12 -23.04
CA VAL A 312 -17.47 22.02 -21.76
C VAL A 312 -18.14 23.02 -20.83
N GLU A 313 -18.78 22.56 -19.75
CA GLU A 313 -19.31 23.47 -18.74
C GLU A 313 -18.13 24.11 -17.98
N GLU A 314 -18.15 25.44 -17.77
CA GLU A 314 -17.03 26.18 -17.15
C GLU A 314 -16.64 25.64 -15.76
N SER A 315 -17.60 25.11 -14.98
CA SER A 315 -17.34 24.49 -13.68
C SER A 315 -16.70 23.09 -13.73
N GLU A 316 -16.84 22.40 -14.87
CA GLU A 316 -16.24 21.08 -15.13
C GLU A 316 -14.91 21.18 -15.88
N ALA A 317 -14.66 22.31 -16.57
CA ALA A 317 -13.51 22.49 -17.45
C ALA A 317 -12.16 22.30 -16.71
N GLU A 318 -12.00 22.91 -15.55
CA GLU A 318 -10.76 22.76 -14.75
C GLU A 318 -10.59 21.34 -14.19
N GLY A 319 -11.66 20.72 -13.72
CA GLY A 319 -11.64 19.35 -13.22
C GLY A 319 -11.45 18.31 -14.33
N GLU A 320 -12.13 18.47 -15.47
CA GLU A 320 -12.04 17.53 -16.61
C GLU A 320 -10.71 17.63 -17.36
N VAL A 321 -10.11 18.81 -17.50
CA VAL A 321 -8.76 18.96 -18.10
C VAL A 321 -7.75 18.24 -17.22
N LYS A 322 -7.87 18.36 -15.90
CA LYS A 322 -7.05 17.64 -14.92
C LYS A 322 -7.22 16.13 -15.03
N ASP A 323 -8.47 15.64 -15.06
CA ASP A 323 -8.78 14.21 -15.17
C ASP A 323 -8.42 13.62 -16.54
N ASN A 324 -8.41 14.46 -17.59
CA ASN A 324 -8.02 14.04 -18.93
C ASN A 324 -6.50 13.97 -19.13
N LEU A 325 -5.72 14.78 -18.42
CA LEU A 325 -4.26 14.82 -18.54
C LEU A 325 -3.56 13.83 -17.59
N ILE A 326 -4.16 13.53 -16.44
CA ILE A 326 -3.58 12.65 -15.42
C ILE A 326 -4.64 11.69 -14.88
N ASN A 327 -4.26 10.42 -14.75
CA ASN A 327 -5.05 9.37 -14.11
C ASN A 327 -4.12 8.36 -13.41
N GLN A 328 -4.65 7.24 -12.93
CA GLN A 328 -3.87 6.20 -12.26
C GLN A 328 -2.81 5.54 -13.15
N GLU A 329 -2.99 5.55 -14.45
CA GLU A 329 -2.08 4.92 -15.42
C GLU A 329 -1.15 5.93 -16.07
N VAL A 330 -1.62 7.16 -16.25
CA VAL A 330 -0.96 8.21 -17.02
C VAL A 330 -0.75 9.45 -16.16
N GLY A 331 0.45 10.01 -16.24
CA GLY A 331 0.83 11.23 -15.55
C GLY A 331 1.53 12.24 -16.43
N MET A 332 1.84 13.38 -15.81
CA MET A 332 2.66 14.43 -16.40
C MET A 332 3.93 14.62 -15.60
N SER A 333 5.01 14.98 -16.27
CA SER A 333 6.28 15.33 -15.64
C SER A 333 7.02 16.38 -16.46
N GLU A 334 7.83 17.17 -15.80
CA GLU A 334 8.74 18.10 -16.45
C GLU A 334 10.13 17.46 -16.55
N ILE A 335 10.71 17.45 -17.75
CA ILE A 335 12.02 16.86 -18.04
C ILE A 335 12.93 17.98 -18.53
N MET A 336 14.05 18.18 -17.87
CA MET A 336 15.07 19.14 -18.29
C MET A 336 16.15 18.46 -19.13
N ILE A 337 16.44 19.05 -20.30
CA ILE A 337 17.46 18.56 -21.23
C ILE A 337 18.83 19.00 -20.76
N THR A 338 19.70 18.06 -20.43
CA THR A 338 21.07 18.36 -20.03
C THR A 338 21.97 18.66 -21.25
N PRO A 339 23.11 19.34 -21.06
CA PRO A 339 24.05 19.63 -22.17
C PRO A 339 24.55 18.40 -22.93
N ASN A 340 24.64 17.27 -22.26
CA ASN A 340 25.12 16.01 -22.82
C ASN A 340 24.02 15.14 -23.45
N SER A 341 22.78 15.62 -23.49
CA SER A 341 21.67 14.86 -24.07
C SER A 341 21.80 14.72 -25.57
N TYR A 342 21.63 13.50 -26.08
CA TYR A 342 21.63 13.21 -27.53
C TYR A 342 20.46 13.88 -28.28
N LEU A 343 19.51 14.45 -27.56
CA LEU A 343 18.38 15.19 -28.11
C LEU A 343 18.80 16.62 -28.54
N VAL A 344 19.88 17.16 -28.00
CA VAL A 344 20.34 18.52 -28.34
C VAL A 344 20.66 18.62 -29.82
N GLY A 345 20.12 19.67 -30.47
CA GLY A 345 20.25 19.91 -31.91
C GLY A 345 19.22 19.19 -32.78
N ARG A 346 18.46 18.24 -32.23
CA ARG A 346 17.35 17.61 -32.99
C ARG A 346 16.11 18.51 -33.01
N LYS A 347 15.33 18.33 -34.05
CA LYS A 347 14.03 19.00 -34.20
C LYS A 347 12.95 18.10 -33.62
N VAL A 348 12.06 18.69 -32.81
CA VAL A 348 10.88 18.02 -32.25
C VAL A 348 9.63 18.80 -32.57
N GLN A 349 8.54 18.09 -32.77
CA GLN A 349 7.22 18.66 -32.93
C GLN A 349 6.47 18.59 -31.61
N ARG A 350 5.80 19.68 -31.23
CA ARG A 350 4.89 19.68 -30.10
C ARG A 350 3.79 18.65 -30.37
N GLY A 351 3.51 17.85 -29.36
CA GLY A 351 2.47 16.88 -29.46
C GLY A 351 2.90 15.48 -29.86
N LYS A 352 4.07 15.33 -30.40
CA LYS A 352 4.57 14.04 -30.88
C LYS A 352 4.62 13.00 -29.77
N TYR A 353 4.09 11.81 -30.05
CA TYR A 353 4.26 10.65 -29.20
C TYR A 353 5.59 9.95 -29.51
N PHE A 354 6.40 9.77 -28.51
CA PHE A 354 7.67 9.06 -28.60
C PHE A 354 7.45 7.60 -28.21
N SER A 355 7.17 6.74 -29.20
CA SER A 355 6.88 5.31 -29.00
C SER A 355 7.99 4.58 -28.24
N ASP A 356 9.24 4.91 -28.53
CA ASP A 356 10.41 4.29 -27.90
C ASP A 356 10.50 4.55 -26.40
N PHE A 357 9.88 5.64 -25.95
CA PHE A 357 9.92 6.10 -24.56
C PHE A 357 8.57 6.03 -23.86
N GLY A 358 7.50 5.82 -24.60
CA GLY A 358 6.14 5.73 -24.05
C GLY A 358 5.60 7.03 -23.48
N PHE A 359 6.01 8.19 -24.00
CA PHE A 359 5.49 9.47 -23.60
C PHE A 359 5.16 10.41 -24.77
N GLN A 360 4.29 11.35 -24.52
CA GLN A 360 3.87 12.41 -25.43
C GLN A 360 4.44 13.76 -24.97
N LEU A 361 5.02 14.53 -25.89
CA LEU A 361 5.52 15.87 -25.63
C LEU A 361 4.37 16.88 -25.69
N LEU A 362 3.91 17.41 -24.56
CA LEU A 362 2.84 18.38 -24.52
C LEU A 362 3.29 19.81 -24.86
N ALA A 363 4.43 20.22 -24.31
CA ALA A 363 4.97 21.55 -24.50
C ALA A 363 6.47 21.63 -24.21
N VAL A 364 7.13 22.65 -24.74
CA VAL A 364 8.55 22.94 -24.49
C VAL A 364 8.67 24.35 -23.93
N SER A 365 9.54 24.53 -22.95
CA SER A 365 9.89 25.85 -22.44
C SER A 365 11.40 26.07 -22.47
N ARG A 366 11.81 27.29 -22.72
CA ARG A 366 13.20 27.75 -22.71
C ARG A 366 13.32 29.01 -21.87
N ASN A 367 14.17 28.99 -20.86
CA ASN A 367 14.32 30.09 -19.88
C ASN A 367 12.96 30.51 -19.27
N ASN A 368 12.15 29.55 -18.85
CA ASN A 368 10.80 29.73 -18.29
C ASN A 368 9.80 30.43 -19.24
N LYS A 369 10.06 30.43 -20.54
CA LYS A 369 9.09 30.95 -21.54
C LYS A 369 8.64 29.82 -22.44
N PRO A 370 7.33 29.57 -22.61
CA PRO A 370 6.83 28.55 -23.50
C PRO A 370 7.21 28.85 -24.95
N LEU A 371 7.69 27.82 -25.66
CA LEU A 371 7.92 27.90 -27.09
C LEU A 371 6.63 27.49 -27.81
N LEU A 372 6.05 28.39 -28.59
CA LEU A 372 4.77 28.16 -29.24
C LEU A 372 4.90 27.61 -30.67
N ASP A 373 6.14 27.57 -31.22
CA ASP A 373 6.41 27.02 -32.53
C ASP A 373 6.07 25.52 -32.61
N ASN A 374 5.55 25.08 -33.74
CA ASN A 374 5.22 23.67 -33.97
C ASN A 374 6.46 22.78 -34.09
N GLU A 375 7.53 23.29 -34.70
CA GLU A 375 8.81 22.61 -34.82
C GLU A 375 9.87 23.36 -34.02
N ILE A 376 10.45 22.67 -33.03
CA ILE A 376 11.40 23.26 -32.09
C ILE A 376 12.73 22.54 -32.20
N THR A 377 13.82 23.28 -32.40
CA THR A 377 15.18 22.74 -32.28
C THR A 377 15.58 22.73 -30.80
N ILE A 378 15.84 21.53 -30.27
CA ILE A 378 16.17 21.30 -28.87
C ILE A 378 17.52 21.92 -28.52
N LYS A 379 17.58 22.65 -27.41
CA LYS A 379 18.82 23.17 -26.83
C LYS A 379 19.00 22.67 -25.40
N ALA A 380 20.24 22.65 -24.94
CA ALA A 380 20.54 22.38 -23.54
C ALA A 380 19.83 23.39 -22.63
N GLY A 381 19.23 22.91 -21.56
CA GLY A 381 18.45 23.73 -20.63
C GLY A 381 16.96 23.90 -21.03
N ASP A 382 16.53 23.32 -22.17
CA ASP A 382 15.09 23.27 -22.49
C ASP A 382 14.37 22.33 -21.49
N ALA A 383 13.17 22.74 -21.07
CA ALA A 383 12.30 21.92 -20.24
C ALA A 383 11.12 21.43 -21.08
N PHE A 384 10.90 20.12 -21.05
CA PHE A 384 9.83 19.42 -21.73
C PHE A 384 8.73 19.08 -20.75
N LEU A 385 7.52 19.48 -21.00
CA LEU A 385 6.35 18.97 -20.33
C LEU A 385 5.87 17.72 -21.09
N VAL A 386 5.98 16.57 -20.46
CA VAL A 386 5.63 15.29 -21.07
C VAL A 386 4.47 14.63 -20.37
N ARG A 387 3.70 13.83 -21.10
CA ARG A 387 2.61 12.99 -20.63
C ARG A 387 2.91 11.54 -21.02
N GLY A 388 2.85 10.62 -20.07
CA GLY A 388 3.15 9.22 -20.31
C GLY A 388 2.59 8.34 -19.21
N THR A 389 2.69 7.00 -19.37
CA THR A 389 2.38 6.13 -18.26
C THR A 389 3.36 6.37 -17.13
N TRP A 390 2.91 6.24 -15.88
CA TRP A 390 3.81 6.41 -14.72
C TRP A 390 5.04 5.49 -14.80
N GLU A 391 4.87 4.29 -15.37
CA GLU A 391 5.96 3.35 -15.61
C GLU A 391 6.96 3.85 -16.66
N SER A 392 6.48 4.47 -17.73
CA SER A 392 7.34 5.07 -18.75
C SER A 392 8.12 6.27 -18.21
N ILE A 393 7.46 7.11 -17.40
CA ILE A 393 8.10 8.27 -16.76
C ILE A 393 9.16 7.81 -15.74
N ASP A 394 8.92 6.73 -14.97
CA ASP A 394 9.91 6.17 -14.04
C ASP A 394 11.12 5.55 -14.78
N LYS A 395 10.86 4.84 -15.87
CA LYS A 395 11.95 4.26 -16.71
C LYS A 395 12.88 5.33 -17.29
N LEU A 396 12.39 6.55 -17.49
CA LEU A 396 13.25 7.66 -17.96
C LEU A 396 14.35 8.01 -16.94
N LYS A 397 14.15 7.77 -15.64
CA LYS A 397 15.18 7.99 -14.60
C LYS A 397 16.36 7.01 -14.76
N ASP A 398 16.05 5.75 -15.11
CA ASP A 398 17.03 4.67 -15.09
C ASP A 398 17.79 4.56 -16.42
N HIS A 399 17.20 5.03 -17.54
CA HIS A 399 17.74 4.84 -18.88
C HIS A 399 18.48 6.07 -19.44
N PHE A 400 18.36 7.23 -18.79
CA PHE A 400 18.95 8.46 -19.30
C PHE A 400 19.75 9.20 -18.23
N GLU A 401 21.05 8.94 -18.16
CA GLU A 401 22.02 9.76 -17.40
C GLU A 401 22.01 11.25 -17.83
N ASN A 402 21.33 11.55 -18.95
CA ASN A 402 21.36 12.84 -19.65
C ASN A 402 20.03 13.62 -19.60
N LEU A 403 19.07 13.21 -18.75
CA LEU A 403 17.81 13.91 -18.53
C LEU A 403 17.56 14.08 -17.02
N VAL A 404 17.13 15.25 -16.59
CA VAL A 404 16.75 15.52 -15.21
C VAL A 404 15.23 15.63 -15.12
N ILE A 405 14.60 14.71 -14.40
CA ILE A 405 13.15 14.76 -14.13
C ILE A 405 12.92 15.72 -12.97
N VAL A 406 12.11 16.75 -13.20
CA VAL A 406 11.72 17.73 -12.19
C VAL A 406 10.39 17.29 -11.56
N GLY A 407 10.42 17.00 -10.27
CA GLY A 407 9.27 16.48 -9.52
C GLY A 407 9.36 14.97 -9.25
N SER A 408 8.52 14.46 -8.35
CA SER A 408 8.46 13.02 -8.04
C SER A 408 7.21 12.39 -8.65
N PRO A 409 7.32 11.64 -9.76
CA PRO A 409 6.20 10.94 -10.39
C PRO A 409 5.47 10.00 -9.45
N GLU A 410 6.19 9.38 -8.51
CA GLU A 410 5.65 8.44 -7.52
C GLU A 410 4.66 9.09 -6.54
N GLY A 411 4.87 10.36 -6.18
CA GLY A 411 3.94 11.13 -5.34
C GLY A 411 2.65 11.46 -6.11
N LEU A 412 2.78 11.79 -7.39
CA LEU A 412 1.68 12.19 -8.28
C LEU A 412 0.72 11.03 -8.59
N SER A 413 1.26 9.83 -8.87
CA SER A 413 0.45 8.66 -9.25
C SER A 413 -0.48 8.17 -8.13
N LYS A 414 -0.11 8.40 -6.86
CA LYS A 414 -0.88 7.94 -5.69
C LYS A 414 -2.08 8.84 -5.34
N ASP A 415 -2.10 10.07 -5.82
CA ASP A 415 -3.16 11.04 -5.47
C ASP A 415 -4.36 11.02 -6.43
N VAL A 416 -4.26 10.34 -7.57
CA VAL A 416 -5.37 10.25 -8.54
C VAL A 416 -6.27 9.07 -8.20
N VAL A 417 -7.53 9.35 -7.85
CA VAL A 417 -8.54 8.33 -7.50
C VAL A 417 -9.58 8.25 -8.61
N ASN A 418 -9.56 7.17 -9.37
CA ASN A 418 -10.63 6.82 -10.31
C ASN A 418 -11.24 5.47 -9.91
N ILE A 419 -12.51 5.48 -9.50
CA ILE A 419 -13.26 4.25 -9.26
C ILE A 419 -13.76 3.72 -10.61
N THR A 420 -13.38 2.50 -10.92
CA THR A 420 -13.73 1.78 -12.14
C THR A 420 -14.55 0.52 -11.82
N GLU A 421 -15.04 -0.20 -12.82
CA GLU A 421 -15.69 -1.51 -12.61
C GLU A 421 -14.78 -2.49 -11.87
N LYS A 422 -13.47 -2.45 -12.15
CA LYS A 422 -12.46 -3.28 -11.46
C LYS A 422 -12.38 -2.98 -9.96
N SER A 423 -12.67 -1.74 -9.56
CA SER A 423 -12.73 -1.37 -8.14
C SER A 423 -13.83 -2.14 -7.41
N TYR A 424 -15.02 -2.24 -8.01
CA TYR A 424 -16.13 -3.00 -7.42
C TYR A 424 -15.85 -4.50 -7.38
N ILE A 425 -15.16 -5.04 -8.39
CA ILE A 425 -14.74 -6.44 -8.41
C ILE A 425 -13.72 -6.72 -7.29
N ALA A 426 -12.72 -5.85 -7.11
CA ALA A 426 -11.73 -5.99 -6.06
C ALA A 426 -12.37 -5.93 -4.65
N LEU A 427 -13.31 -5.00 -4.43
CA LEU A 427 -14.07 -4.94 -3.18
C LEU A 427 -14.96 -6.18 -3.00
N GLY A 428 -15.66 -6.60 -4.06
CA GLY A 428 -16.49 -7.81 -4.06
C GLY A 428 -15.69 -9.08 -3.74
N SER A 429 -14.46 -9.20 -4.25
CA SER A 429 -13.58 -10.33 -3.93
C SER A 429 -13.16 -10.36 -2.46
N LEU A 430 -12.86 -9.19 -1.86
CA LEU A 430 -12.59 -9.09 -0.42
C LEU A 430 -13.83 -9.49 0.39
N LEU A 431 -15.00 -8.97 0.05
CA LEU A 431 -16.25 -9.28 0.76
C LEU A 431 -16.61 -10.78 0.63
N LEU A 432 -16.36 -11.38 -0.54
CA LEU A 432 -16.51 -12.82 -0.75
C LEU A 432 -15.58 -13.64 0.15
N MET A 433 -14.30 -13.23 0.26
CA MET A 433 -13.37 -13.88 1.18
C MET A 433 -13.87 -13.80 2.62
N ILE A 434 -14.26 -12.60 3.06
CA ILE A 434 -14.79 -12.40 4.42
C ILE A 434 -16.02 -13.29 4.64
N PHE A 435 -16.94 -13.33 3.68
CA PHE A 435 -18.12 -14.19 3.73
C PHE A 435 -17.74 -15.66 3.90
N MET A 436 -16.82 -16.19 3.07
CA MET A 436 -16.35 -17.57 3.18
C MET A 436 -15.69 -17.86 4.54
N LEU A 437 -14.93 -16.90 5.10
CA LEU A 437 -14.26 -17.05 6.39
C LEU A 437 -15.25 -17.00 7.57
N VAL A 438 -16.21 -16.08 7.56
CA VAL A 438 -17.21 -15.90 8.61
C VAL A 438 -18.10 -17.14 8.71
N PHE A 439 -18.57 -17.64 7.57
CA PHE A 439 -19.45 -18.82 7.51
C PHE A 439 -18.69 -20.14 7.46
N LYS A 440 -17.34 -20.11 7.53
CA LYS A 440 -16.46 -21.31 7.52
C LYS A 440 -16.76 -22.26 6.35
N ILE A 441 -17.07 -21.68 5.16
CA ILE A 441 -17.47 -22.47 3.96
C ILE A 441 -16.30 -23.30 3.44
N VAL A 442 -15.07 -22.73 3.49
CA VAL A 442 -13.82 -23.39 3.09
C VAL A 442 -12.71 -22.97 4.05
N PRO A 443 -11.59 -23.75 4.09
CA PRO A 443 -10.40 -23.36 4.87
C PRO A 443 -9.89 -21.96 4.46
N GLY A 444 -9.34 -21.20 5.41
CA GLY A 444 -8.94 -19.81 5.22
C GLY A 444 -7.97 -19.59 4.06
N ALA A 445 -7.01 -20.49 3.87
CA ALA A 445 -6.07 -20.41 2.75
C ALA A 445 -6.78 -20.55 1.40
N ILE A 446 -7.80 -21.40 1.30
CA ILE A 446 -8.57 -21.61 0.07
C ILE A 446 -9.45 -20.37 -0.20
N ALA A 447 -10.12 -19.82 0.84
CA ALA A 447 -10.89 -18.58 0.70
C ALA A 447 -10.02 -17.41 0.16
N ALA A 448 -8.82 -17.27 0.70
CA ALA A 448 -7.88 -16.24 0.27
C ALA A 448 -7.37 -16.49 -1.16
N LEU A 449 -7.07 -17.75 -1.54
CA LEU A 449 -6.65 -18.12 -2.91
C LEU A 449 -7.74 -17.85 -3.94
N ILE A 450 -9.01 -18.23 -3.66
CA ILE A 450 -10.14 -17.97 -4.56
C ILE A 450 -10.26 -16.46 -4.81
N SER A 451 -10.23 -15.67 -3.76
CA SER A 451 -10.38 -14.21 -3.86
C SER A 451 -9.19 -13.55 -4.55
N ALA A 452 -7.96 -13.97 -4.27
CA ALA A 452 -6.79 -13.53 -5.01
C ALA A 452 -6.85 -13.93 -6.50
N GLY A 453 -7.33 -15.13 -6.79
CA GLY A 453 -7.59 -15.62 -8.16
C GLY A 453 -8.57 -14.74 -8.92
N ILE A 454 -9.69 -14.32 -8.29
CA ILE A 454 -10.64 -13.39 -8.89
C ILE A 454 -9.97 -12.06 -9.23
N VAL A 455 -9.21 -11.48 -8.31
CA VAL A 455 -8.49 -10.19 -8.51
C VAL A 455 -7.51 -10.28 -9.69
N LEU A 456 -6.81 -11.40 -9.85
CA LEU A 456 -5.84 -11.62 -10.94
C LEU A 456 -6.54 -11.88 -12.28
N LEU A 457 -7.50 -12.80 -12.31
CA LEU A 457 -8.19 -13.23 -13.55
C LEU A 457 -9.04 -12.10 -14.16
N THR A 458 -9.61 -11.24 -13.31
CA THR A 458 -10.38 -10.07 -13.79
C THR A 458 -9.49 -8.88 -14.16
N GLY A 459 -8.17 -9.00 -13.97
CA GLY A 459 -7.21 -7.95 -14.30
C GLY A 459 -7.36 -6.70 -13.44
N CYS A 460 -7.84 -6.83 -12.18
CA CYS A 460 -7.81 -5.74 -11.20
C CYS A 460 -6.37 -5.30 -10.91
N VAL A 461 -5.44 -6.27 -10.96
CA VAL A 461 -4.00 -6.03 -10.88
C VAL A 461 -3.29 -6.81 -11.98
N PRO A 462 -2.41 -6.18 -12.78
CA PRO A 462 -1.53 -6.91 -13.68
C PRO A 462 -0.64 -7.89 -12.92
N LEU A 463 -0.43 -9.09 -13.47
CA LEU A 463 0.28 -10.18 -12.80
C LEU A 463 1.66 -9.74 -12.26
N ALA A 464 2.43 -9.01 -13.07
CA ALA A 464 3.74 -8.50 -12.67
C ALA A 464 3.68 -7.55 -11.46
N LYS A 465 2.62 -6.72 -11.36
CA LYS A 465 2.40 -5.82 -10.22
C LYS A 465 1.91 -6.58 -8.99
N ALA A 466 1.10 -7.62 -9.16
CA ALA A 466 0.67 -8.48 -8.07
C ALA A 466 1.86 -9.18 -7.40
N TYR A 467 2.78 -9.73 -8.20
CA TYR A 467 4.02 -10.33 -7.67
C TYR A 467 4.90 -9.31 -6.91
N LYS A 468 5.00 -8.08 -7.40
CA LYS A 468 5.72 -6.99 -6.71
C LYS A 468 5.00 -6.51 -5.44
N GLY A 469 3.68 -6.62 -5.38
CA GLY A 469 2.85 -6.27 -4.22
C GLY A 469 2.97 -7.28 -3.07
N ILE A 470 3.40 -8.52 -3.33
CA ILE A 470 3.65 -9.52 -2.29
C ILE A 470 4.93 -9.13 -1.53
N SER A 471 4.83 -9.00 -0.22
CA SER A 471 6.01 -8.87 0.64
C SER A 471 6.74 -10.20 0.76
N TRP A 472 7.56 -10.54 -0.24
CA TRP A 472 8.31 -11.79 -0.27
C TRP A 472 9.20 -11.98 0.94
N MET A 473 9.81 -10.91 1.43
CA MET A 473 10.58 -10.93 2.66
C MET A 473 9.74 -11.47 3.84
N SER A 474 8.49 -11.01 3.98
CA SER A 474 7.60 -11.51 5.04
C SER A 474 7.16 -12.95 4.81
N VAL A 475 6.80 -13.32 3.58
CA VAL A 475 6.33 -14.67 3.21
C VAL A 475 7.43 -15.69 3.42
N VAL A 476 8.63 -15.44 2.89
CA VAL A 476 9.79 -16.35 3.03
C VAL A 476 10.24 -16.45 4.48
N MET A 477 10.28 -15.32 5.19
CA MET A 477 10.66 -15.33 6.60
C MET A 477 9.70 -16.15 7.45
N ILE A 478 8.37 -16.00 7.29
CA ILE A 478 7.39 -16.79 8.04
C ILE A 478 7.56 -18.28 7.70
N ALA A 479 7.66 -18.61 6.42
CA ALA A 479 7.86 -19.99 5.96
C ALA A 479 9.13 -20.61 6.56
N ALA A 480 10.24 -19.88 6.58
CA ALA A 480 11.52 -20.35 7.11
C ALA A 480 11.59 -20.37 8.65
N MET A 481 10.73 -19.61 9.35
CA MET A 481 10.68 -19.62 10.83
C MET A 481 9.75 -20.67 11.41
N ILE A 482 8.78 -21.20 10.68
CA ILE A 482 7.91 -22.31 11.14
C ILE A 482 8.74 -23.52 11.59
N PRO A 483 9.76 -23.98 10.85
CA PRO A 483 10.65 -25.06 11.31
C PRO A 483 11.35 -24.79 12.65
N MET A 484 11.63 -23.54 12.99
CA MET A 484 12.19 -23.20 14.31
C MET A 484 11.20 -23.53 15.43
N GLY A 485 9.91 -23.21 15.25
CA GLY A 485 8.84 -23.59 16.18
C GLY A 485 8.76 -25.13 16.35
N LEU A 486 8.81 -25.88 15.24
CA LEU A 486 8.83 -27.34 15.25
C LEU A 486 10.08 -27.90 15.94
N ALA A 487 11.26 -27.29 15.73
CA ALA A 487 12.50 -27.70 16.38
C ALA A 487 12.42 -27.48 17.90
N LEU A 488 11.90 -26.34 18.34
CA LEU A 488 11.70 -26.05 19.76
C LEU A 488 10.78 -27.09 20.43
N GLN A 489 9.69 -27.49 19.77
CA GLN A 489 8.79 -28.54 20.28
C GLN A 489 9.46 -29.92 20.27
N LYS A 490 10.03 -30.35 19.13
CA LYS A 490 10.63 -31.68 18.96
C LYS A 490 11.77 -31.93 19.93
N THR A 491 12.58 -30.91 20.20
CA THR A 491 13.75 -31.06 21.09
C THR A 491 13.40 -30.91 22.58
N GLY A 492 12.20 -30.45 22.93
CA GLY A 492 11.81 -30.13 24.30
C GLY A 492 12.31 -28.75 24.78
N ALA A 493 12.95 -27.97 23.91
CA ALA A 493 13.44 -26.64 24.27
C ALA A 493 12.27 -25.69 24.63
N ALA A 494 11.15 -25.75 23.89
CA ALA A 494 9.94 -24.99 24.21
C ALA A 494 9.37 -25.35 25.59
N GLN A 495 9.41 -26.66 25.98
CA GLN A 495 8.96 -27.11 27.28
C GLN A 495 9.88 -26.57 28.41
N MET A 496 11.20 -26.49 28.17
CA MET A 496 12.11 -25.89 29.16
C MET A 496 11.82 -24.41 29.39
N ILE A 497 11.56 -23.66 28.32
CA ILE A 497 11.18 -22.24 28.41
C ILE A 497 9.84 -22.12 29.14
N ALA A 498 8.85 -22.95 28.77
CA ALA A 498 7.54 -22.98 29.41
C ALA A 498 7.65 -23.29 30.92
N ASN A 499 8.40 -24.32 31.29
CA ASN A 499 8.63 -24.66 32.70
C ASN A 499 9.35 -23.52 33.46
N SER A 500 10.31 -22.86 32.83
CA SER A 500 10.98 -21.68 33.42
C SER A 500 10.02 -20.52 33.65
N LEU A 501 9.11 -20.26 32.71
CA LEU A 501 8.06 -19.28 32.85
C LEU A 501 7.08 -19.65 33.97
N VAL A 502 6.66 -20.92 34.00
CA VAL A 502 5.76 -21.45 35.04
C VAL A 502 6.42 -21.38 36.42
N ASN A 503 7.67 -21.80 36.55
CA ASN A 503 8.39 -21.76 37.83
C ASN A 503 8.64 -20.32 38.32
N SER A 504 8.88 -19.39 37.39
CA SER A 504 9.14 -17.99 37.75
C SER A 504 7.87 -17.19 38.03
N LEU A 505 6.79 -17.48 37.32
CA LEU A 505 5.56 -16.69 37.32
C LEU A 505 4.29 -17.48 37.62
N GLY A 506 4.30 -18.83 37.45
CA GLY A 506 3.12 -19.71 37.53
C GLY A 506 2.64 -19.98 38.96
N GLY A 507 3.48 -19.77 39.99
CA GLY A 507 3.04 -19.74 41.39
C GLY A 507 2.26 -18.50 41.76
N MET A 508 2.21 -17.54 40.85
CA MET A 508 1.44 -16.28 40.91
C MET A 508 0.13 -16.41 40.12
N ASN A 509 -0.73 -15.44 40.24
CA ASN A 509 -2.00 -15.42 39.50
C ASN A 509 -1.76 -15.47 37.96
N LEU A 510 -2.59 -16.22 37.21
CA LEU A 510 -2.55 -16.36 35.75
C LEU A 510 -2.53 -15.03 35.01
N VAL A 511 -3.08 -13.98 35.62
CA VAL A 511 -3.04 -12.60 35.12
C VAL A 511 -1.61 -12.04 35.08
N ILE A 512 -0.78 -12.41 36.06
CA ILE A 512 0.65 -11.99 36.09
C ILE A 512 1.43 -12.72 35.00
N LEU A 513 1.09 -14.00 34.75
CA LEU A 513 1.67 -14.75 33.66
C LEU A 513 1.31 -14.13 32.29
N LEU A 514 0.05 -13.70 32.09
CA LEU A 514 -0.36 -12.95 30.91
C LEU A 514 0.48 -11.68 30.71
N ALA A 515 0.70 -10.91 31.80
CA ALA A 515 1.55 -9.72 31.76
C ALA A 515 2.99 -10.07 31.38
N GLY A 516 3.54 -11.14 31.94
CA GLY A 516 4.88 -11.63 31.61
C GLY A 516 5.01 -12.03 30.14
N ILE A 517 4.04 -12.77 29.61
CA ILE A 517 4.01 -13.13 28.18
C ILE A 517 3.88 -11.89 27.31
N PHE A 518 3.03 -10.93 27.67
CA PHE A 518 2.90 -9.66 26.94
C PHE A 518 4.25 -8.91 26.88
N ILE A 519 4.91 -8.73 28.02
CA ILE A 519 6.18 -8.01 28.12
C ILE A 519 7.27 -8.73 27.32
N LEU A 520 7.37 -10.05 27.47
CA LEU A 520 8.35 -10.85 26.75
C LEU A 520 8.15 -10.76 25.23
N THR A 521 6.91 -10.98 24.77
CA THR A 521 6.56 -10.94 23.34
C THR A 521 6.77 -9.54 22.77
N THR A 522 6.33 -8.51 23.49
CA THR A 522 6.54 -7.12 23.07
C THR A 522 8.02 -6.78 22.96
N THR A 523 8.85 -7.21 23.89
CA THR A 523 10.29 -6.98 23.87
C THR A 523 10.93 -7.57 22.62
N PHE A 524 10.58 -8.81 22.26
CA PHE A 524 11.03 -9.41 21.00
C PHE A 524 10.52 -8.62 19.78
N SER A 525 9.25 -8.22 19.78
CA SER A 525 8.65 -7.50 18.67
C SER A 525 9.23 -6.11 18.41
N GLN A 526 9.92 -5.49 19.40
CA GLN A 526 10.63 -4.23 19.16
C GLN A 526 11.86 -4.37 18.25
N VAL A 527 12.38 -5.58 18.13
CA VAL A 527 13.64 -5.87 17.44
C VAL A 527 13.43 -6.80 16.25
N ILE A 528 12.64 -7.86 16.49
CA ILE A 528 12.24 -8.83 15.48
C ILE A 528 10.87 -8.37 14.93
N ASN A 529 10.59 -8.61 13.67
CA ASN A 529 9.28 -8.24 13.14
C ASN A 529 8.13 -9.04 13.80
N ASN A 530 6.92 -8.49 13.70
CA ASN A 530 5.70 -9.01 14.33
C ASN A 530 5.44 -10.49 14.02
N SER A 531 5.60 -10.91 12.76
CA SER A 531 5.30 -12.27 12.32
C SER A 531 6.27 -13.29 12.88
N ALA A 532 7.59 -13.01 12.85
CA ALA A 532 8.60 -13.90 13.42
C ALA A 532 8.42 -14.03 14.93
N THR A 533 8.11 -12.93 15.60
CA THR A 533 7.81 -12.93 17.04
C THR A 533 6.62 -13.83 17.35
N ALA A 534 5.54 -13.76 16.59
CA ALA A 534 4.36 -14.60 16.78
C ALA A 534 4.68 -16.10 16.54
N VAL A 535 5.44 -16.42 15.47
CA VAL A 535 5.85 -17.82 15.18
C VAL A 535 6.72 -18.39 16.28
N LEU A 536 7.63 -17.61 16.86
CA LEU A 536 8.49 -18.07 17.96
C LEU A 536 7.73 -18.24 19.27
N MET A 537 6.85 -17.30 19.60
CA MET A 537 6.15 -17.29 20.88
C MET A 537 4.99 -18.28 20.96
N ALA A 538 4.29 -18.53 19.82
CA ALA A 538 3.12 -19.39 19.80
C ALA A 538 3.37 -20.80 20.39
N PRO A 539 4.38 -21.59 19.98
CA PRO A 539 4.61 -22.91 20.54
C PRO A 539 5.00 -22.88 22.03
N ILE A 540 5.76 -21.86 22.45
CA ILE A 540 6.17 -21.69 23.85
C ILE A 540 4.93 -21.45 24.72
N VAL A 541 4.06 -20.59 24.29
CA VAL A 541 2.86 -20.16 25.02
C VAL A 541 1.80 -21.26 25.06
N ILE A 542 1.64 -22.04 23.98
CA ILE A 542 0.75 -23.21 23.95
C ILE A 542 1.21 -24.25 24.98
N LEU A 543 2.51 -24.58 24.99
CA LEU A 543 3.07 -25.54 25.95
C LEU A 543 2.99 -25.03 27.40
N THR A 544 3.14 -23.71 27.60
CA THR A 544 2.96 -23.08 28.91
C THR A 544 1.52 -23.28 29.42
N ALA A 545 0.52 -23.00 28.56
CA ALA A 545 -0.88 -23.22 28.91
C ALA A 545 -1.21 -24.69 29.19
N GLN A 546 -0.70 -25.60 28.35
CA GLN A 546 -0.85 -27.04 28.53
C GLN A 546 -0.22 -27.54 29.85
N SER A 547 0.97 -27.03 30.20
CA SER A 547 1.64 -27.41 31.47
C SER A 547 0.86 -26.94 32.70
N LEU A 548 0.05 -25.92 32.58
CA LEU A 548 -0.82 -25.39 33.64
C LEU A 548 -2.22 -26.00 33.61
N GLY A 549 -2.56 -26.78 32.58
CA GLY A 549 -3.89 -27.36 32.41
C GLY A 549 -4.98 -26.32 32.09
N VAL A 550 -4.61 -25.21 31.48
CA VAL A 550 -5.52 -24.11 31.16
C VAL A 550 -5.67 -23.89 29.65
N SER A 551 -6.71 -23.19 29.24
CA SER A 551 -6.94 -22.83 27.85
C SER A 551 -5.78 -21.99 27.27
N ALA A 552 -5.28 -22.34 26.09
CA ALA A 552 -4.23 -21.58 25.41
C ALA A 552 -4.78 -20.30 24.74
N LYS A 553 -6.08 -20.21 24.49
CA LYS A 553 -6.72 -19.10 23.76
C LYS A 553 -6.40 -17.71 24.33
N PRO A 554 -6.58 -17.44 25.64
CA PRO A 554 -6.28 -16.11 26.21
C PRO A 554 -4.79 -15.75 26.07
N PHE A 555 -3.90 -16.72 26.17
CA PHE A 555 -2.46 -16.46 26.02
C PHE A 555 -2.08 -16.20 24.57
N MET A 556 -2.71 -16.89 23.61
CA MET A 556 -2.43 -16.72 22.19
C MET A 556 -2.93 -15.36 21.67
N ILE A 557 -4.07 -14.88 22.17
CA ILE A 557 -4.54 -13.52 21.86
C ILE A 557 -3.54 -12.47 22.38
N VAL A 558 -2.96 -12.69 23.56
CA VAL A 558 -1.92 -11.80 24.12
C VAL A 558 -0.68 -11.81 23.23
N VAL A 559 -0.25 -12.96 22.71
CA VAL A 559 0.86 -13.02 21.74
C VAL A 559 0.54 -12.20 20.48
N ALA A 560 -0.66 -12.33 19.91
CA ALA A 560 -1.05 -11.56 18.73
C ALA A 560 -1.02 -10.05 18.97
N ILE A 561 -1.59 -9.60 20.10
CA ILE A 561 -1.63 -8.18 20.48
C ILE A 561 -0.20 -7.67 20.70
N SER A 562 0.57 -8.31 21.55
CA SER A 562 1.90 -7.85 21.94
C SER A 562 2.92 -7.91 20.79
N ALA A 563 2.79 -8.89 19.88
CA ALA A 563 3.57 -8.93 18.66
C ALA A 563 3.21 -7.78 17.69
N SER A 564 1.95 -7.35 17.65
CA SER A 564 1.48 -6.32 16.72
C SER A 564 1.68 -4.89 17.25
N THR A 565 2.02 -4.71 18.54
CA THR A 565 2.14 -3.40 19.20
C THR A 565 3.59 -2.96 19.40
N ALA A 566 4.42 -3.11 18.37
CA ALA A 566 5.82 -2.66 18.39
C ALA A 566 5.91 -1.13 18.24
N PHE A 567 5.57 -0.38 19.29
CA PHE A 567 5.49 1.09 19.30
C PHE A 567 6.73 1.80 19.81
N LEU A 568 7.69 1.08 20.44
CA LEU A 568 8.87 1.70 21.05
C LEU A 568 10.01 1.94 20.06
N THR A 569 9.96 1.29 18.89
CA THR A 569 11.04 1.37 17.90
C THR A 569 10.52 1.64 16.49
N PRO A 570 11.32 2.30 15.65
CA PRO A 570 11.00 2.43 14.25
C PRO A 570 11.21 1.14 13.46
N ILE A 571 11.96 0.17 14.00
CA ILE A 571 12.41 -1.03 13.29
C ILE A 571 11.40 -2.17 13.43
N GLY A 572 10.65 -2.20 14.53
CA GLY A 572 9.74 -3.31 14.85
C GLY A 572 8.64 -3.53 13.79
N THR A 573 8.21 -2.47 13.09
CA THR A 573 7.22 -2.58 12.00
C THR A 573 7.62 -1.77 10.77
N THR A 574 7.23 -2.26 9.59
CA THR A 574 7.45 -1.52 8.33
C THR A 574 6.69 -0.18 8.31
N THR A 575 5.53 -0.11 8.94
CA THR A 575 4.75 1.13 9.08
C THR A 575 5.49 2.21 9.85
N ASN A 576 6.13 1.83 10.96
CA ASN A 576 6.94 2.76 11.76
C ASN A 576 8.16 3.24 10.96
N ALA A 577 8.86 2.33 10.27
CA ALA A 577 10.00 2.68 9.42
C ALA A 577 9.62 3.66 8.30
N MET A 578 8.46 3.46 7.67
CA MET A 578 7.96 4.36 6.60
C MET A 578 7.70 5.77 7.12
N VAL A 579 7.03 5.91 8.24
CA VAL A 579 6.71 7.23 8.80
C VAL A 579 7.92 7.89 9.43
N MET A 580 8.93 7.13 9.87
CA MET A 580 10.16 7.65 10.44
C MET A 580 10.85 8.64 9.50
N ALA A 581 11.13 8.22 8.27
CA ALA A 581 11.79 9.05 7.28
C ALA A 581 10.92 10.26 6.88
N ALA A 582 9.61 10.03 6.65
CA ALA A 582 8.69 11.08 6.20
C ALA A 582 8.38 12.14 7.27
N GLY A 583 8.40 11.76 8.55
CA GLY A 583 8.15 12.65 9.70
C GLY A 583 9.40 13.16 10.36
N ASP A 584 10.60 12.79 9.88
CA ASP A 584 11.90 13.10 10.49
C ASP A 584 11.94 12.74 11.98
N TYR A 585 11.39 11.54 12.31
CA TYR A 585 11.39 11.06 13.69
C TYR A 585 12.73 10.45 14.07
N LYS A 586 13.09 10.64 15.34
CA LYS A 586 14.23 9.98 15.98
C LYS A 586 13.74 8.77 16.78
N PHE A 587 14.64 7.83 17.04
CA PHE A 587 14.34 6.65 17.87
C PHE A 587 13.68 7.00 19.21
N LYS A 588 14.20 8.03 19.88
CA LYS A 588 13.65 8.52 21.16
C LYS A 588 12.20 9.01 21.08
N ASP A 589 11.76 9.45 19.91
CA ASP A 589 10.39 9.93 19.73
C ASP A 589 9.39 8.76 19.78
N TYR A 590 9.77 7.60 19.25
CA TYR A 590 8.99 6.36 19.37
C TYR A 590 8.87 5.93 20.82
N VAL A 591 9.98 5.91 21.57
CA VAL A 591 9.94 5.57 22.99
C VAL A 591 9.06 6.55 23.78
N LYS A 592 9.23 7.86 23.53
CA LYS A 592 8.48 8.91 24.24
C LYS A 592 6.97 8.82 24.00
N VAL A 593 6.57 8.56 22.76
CA VAL A 593 5.15 8.49 22.36
C VAL A 593 4.59 7.08 22.55
N GLY A 594 5.39 6.06 22.26
CA GLY A 594 4.94 4.67 22.28
C GLY A 594 4.86 4.05 23.68
N ALA A 595 5.75 4.41 24.60
CA ALA A 595 5.79 3.76 25.93
C ALA A 595 4.49 4.00 26.75
N PRO A 596 3.94 5.21 26.84
CA PRO A 596 2.68 5.41 27.54
C PRO A 596 1.50 4.68 26.87
N LEU A 597 1.46 4.65 25.54
CA LEU A 597 0.42 3.93 24.81
C LEU A 597 0.54 2.41 25.03
N LEU A 598 1.75 1.88 24.97
CA LEU A 598 1.99 0.45 25.20
C LEU A 598 1.57 0.03 26.61
N LEU A 599 1.83 0.87 27.61
CA LEU A 599 1.36 0.65 28.99
C LEU A 599 -0.18 0.61 29.07
N LEU A 600 -0.86 1.53 28.42
CA LEU A 600 -2.32 1.52 28.34
C LEU A 600 -2.85 0.25 27.67
N ILE A 601 -2.22 -0.20 26.60
CA ILE A 601 -2.59 -1.44 25.90
C ILE A 601 -2.33 -2.65 26.78
N LEU A 602 -1.19 -2.72 27.49
CA LEU A 602 -0.90 -3.77 28.46
C LEU A 602 -2.01 -3.87 29.52
N ILE A 603 -2.36 -2.76 30.15
CA ILE A 603 -3.41 -2.71 31.17
C ILE A 603 -4.73 -3.18 30.58
N THR A 604 -5.12 -2.67 29.41
CA THR A 604 -6.36 -3.07 28.72
C THR A 604 -6.38 -4.56 28.41
N THR A 605 -5.27 -5.09 27.90
CA THR A 605 -5.12 -6.51 27.55
C THR A 605 -5.27 -7.40 28.79
N ILE A 606 -4.58 -7.05 29.89
CA ILE A 606 -4.65 -7.81 31.14
C ILE A 606 -6.05 -7.80 31.76
N LEU A 607 -6.77 -6.69 31.64
CA LEU A 607 -8.12 -6.58 32.20
C LEU A 607 -9.17 -7.27 31.33
N LEU A 608 -9.12 -7.10 30.01
CA LEU A 608 -10.18 -7.59 29.13
C LEU A 608 -9.99 -9.01 28.66
N VAL A 609 -8.76 -9.49 28.44
CA VAL A 609 -8.53 -10.83 27.88
C VAL A 609 -9.08 -11.94 28.77
N PRO A 610 -8.89 -11.94 30.09
CA PRO A 610 -9.45 -13.00 30.96
C PRO A 610 -10.99 -12.97 31.03
N ILE A 611 -11.61 -11.80 30.78
CA ILE A 611 -13.07 -11.65 30.78
C ILE A 611 -13.65 -12.19 29.47
N ILE A 612 -12.99 -11.92 28.34
CA ILE A 612 -13.49 -12.32 27.01
C ILE A 612 -13.17 -13.80 26.73
N TRP A 613 -11.98 -14.24 27.13
CA TRP A 613 -11.50 -15.62 27.00
C TRP A 613 -11.07 -16.14 28.37
N PRO A 614 -11.97 -16.82 29.11
CA PRO A 614 -11.62 -17.44 30.39
C PRO A 614 -10.50 -18.46 30.25
N PHE A 615 -9.78 -18.72 31.33
CA PHE A 615 -8.69 -19.70 31.38
C PHE A 615 -9.17 -21.17 31.47
N GLU A 616 -10.48 -21.37 31.67
CA GLU A 616 -11.12 -22.68 31.76
C GLU A 616 -11.36 -23.32 30.39
#